data_035f1d2f026b6f462108a8d0e5e3b86a
#
_entry.id   035f1d2f026b6f462108a8d0e5e3b86a
#
_cell.length_a   1.000
_cell.length_b   1.000
_cell.length_c   1.000
_cell.angle_alpha   90.00
_cell.angle_beta   90.00
_cell.angle_gamma   90.00
#
_symmetry.space_group_name_H-M   'P 1'
#
loop_
_entity.id
_entity.type
_entity.pdbx_description
1 polymer ?
#
loop_
_entity_poly.entity_id
_entity_poly.type
_entity_poly.pdbx_seq_one_letter_code
_entity_poly.pdbx_strand_id
1 'polypeptide(L)'
;ATAWPGSTATTVLRQAQAELLEWGGERASVLEVSHRGKAFMALAAESERDLRDLLAVPSNYRILFLQGGATQHFAQIPMNLARGASADYVVSGSWGQKAVKEAAAMCKARVAASSEADGFLRLPARETWQLDAAAAYVHVTPNETIGGVEMDDTPDTGAVPLVADMSSNILSRPLDVARYGLVYAGAQKNIGASGLVV
;
A
#
# COMPACT_ATOMS: atom_id res chain seq x y z
N ALA A 1 14.05 10.54 -0.80
CA ALA A 1 13.28 11.60 -1.44
C ALA A 1 11.92 11.67 -0.76
N THR A 2 11.63 12.77 -0.08
CA THR A 2 10.30 13.03 0.45
C THR A 2 9.34 13.20 -0.73
N ALA A 3 8.54 12.19 -1.01
CA ALA A 3 7.41 12.40 -1.92
C ALA A 3 6.45 13.38 -1.24
N TRP A 4 6.44 14.60 -1.71
CA TRP A 4 5.41 15.56 -1.34
C TRP A 4 4.04 15.02 -1.76
N PRO A 5 3.03 15.08 -0.89
CA PRO A 5 1.66 14.92 -1.35
C PRO A 5 1.44 15.93 -2.48
N GLY A 6 1.21 15.45 -3.69
CA GLY A 6 0.91 16.31 -4.84
C GLY A 6 1.99 16.50 -5.89
N SER A 7 2.98 15.61 -6.00
CA SER A 7 3.85 15.58 -7.19
C SER A 7 3.20 14.91 -8.42
N THR A 8 1.89 14.97 -8.53
CA THR A 8 1.18 14.58 -9.75
C THR A 8 1.72 15.40 -10.91
N ALA A 9 2.10 14.75 -12.02
CA ALA A 9 2.66 15.42 -13.17
C ALA A 9 1.73 16.55 -13.65
N THR A 10 2.31 17.71 -13.99
CA THR A 10 1.54 18.90 -14.40
C THR A 10 0.57 18.60 -15.56
N THR A 11 0.94 17.68 -16.46
CA THR A 11 0.08 17.20 -17.55
C THR A 11 -1.19 16.55 -17.04
N VAL A 12 -1.11 15.69 -16.03
CA VAL A 12 -2.26 15.02 -15.40
C VAL A 12 -3.16 16.04 -14.69
N LEU A 13 -2.56 17.00 -13.98
CA LEU A 13 -3.34 18.07 -13.32
C LEU A 13 -4.07 18.95 -14.30
N ARG A 14 -3.45 19.28 -15.45
CA ARG A 14 -4.10 20.06 -16.52
C ARG A 14 -5.23 19.28 -17.16
N GLN A 15 -5.06 17.98 -17.37
CA GLN A 15 -6.13 17.14 -17.88
C GLN A 15 -7.29 17.09 -16.89
N ALA A 16 -7.03 16.83 -15.61
CA ALA A 16 -8.05 16.85 -14.56
C ALA A 16 -8.78 18.19 -14.48
N GLN A 17 -8.07 19.32 -14.64
CA GLN A 17 -8.66 20.66 -14.68
C GLN A 17 -9.58 20.83 -15.90
N ALA A 18 -9.16 20.38 -17.08
CA ALA A 18 -9.94 20.48 -18.30
C ALA A 18 -11.22 19.62 -18.25
N GLU A 19 -11.16 18.48 -17.60
CA GLU A 19 -12.25 17.51 -17.49
C GLU A 19 -13.12 17.71 -16.22
N LEU A 20 -12.79 18.71 -15.38
CA LEU A 20 -13.46 18.91 -14.10
C LEU A 20 -14.94 19.27 -14.25
N LEU A 21 -15.32 20.01 -15.29
CA LEU A 21 -16.71 20.43 -15.54
C LEU A 21 -17.44 19.48 -16.49
N GLU A 22 -16.70 18.87 -17.41
CA GLU A 22 -17.24 17.93 -18.38
C GLU A 22 -16.20 16.85 -18.68
N TRP A 23 -16.54 15.61 -18.40
CA TRP A 23 -15.67 14.47 -18.62
C TRP A 23 -16.20 13.57 -19.73
N GLY A 24 -15.37 13.33 -20.76
CA GLY A 24 -15.62 12.30 -21.77
C GLY A 24 -16.92 12.46 -22.58
N GLY A 25 -17.48 13.68 -22.67
CA GLY A 25 -18.77 13.92 -23.35
C GLY A 25 -20.00 13.55 -22.50
N GLU A 26 -19.82 13.22 -21.24
CA GLU A 26 -20.91 12.85 -20.30
C GLU A 26 -21.75 14.04 -19.86
N ARG A 27 -21.38 15.28 -20.22
CA ARG A 27 -22.03 16.56 -19.81
C ARG A 27 -22.06 16.72 -18.28
N ALA A 28 -21.17 16.08 -17.58
CA ALA A 28 -21.01 16.11 -16.14
C ALA A 28 -19.53 15.85 -15.79
N SER A 29 -19.11 16.28 -14.61
CA SER A 29 -17.80 15.94 -14.05
C SER A 29 -17.69 14.44 -13.77
N VAL A 30 -16.49 13.88 -13.86
CA VAL A 30 -16.23 12.53 -13.36
C VAL A 30 -16.63 12.36 -11.88
N LEU A 31 -16.64 13.46 -11.11
CA LEU A 31 -17.06 13.47 -9.69
C LEU A 31 -18.58 13.32 -9.51
N GLU A 32 -19.37 13.55 -10.56
CA GLU A 32 -20.83 13.56 -10.52
C GLU A 32 -21.44 12.34 -11.25
N VAL A 33 -20.70 11.72 -12.17
CA VAL A 33 -21.20 10.56 -12.91
C VAL A 33 -21.34 9.34 -11.98
N SER A 34 -22.38 8.56 -12.23
CA SER A 34 -22.63 7.35 -11.46
C SER A 34 -21.49 6.35 -11.63
N HIS A 35 -20.97 5.80 -10.52
CA HIS A 35 -20.00 4.70 -10.54
C HIS A 35 -20.55 3.42 -11.22
N ARG A 36 -21.85 3.33 -11.49
CA ARG A 36 -22.51 2.26 -12.27
C ARG A 36 -22.70 2.65 -13.74
N GLY A 37 -22.38 3.89 -14.12
CA GLY A 37 -22.44 4.34 -15.50
C GLY A 37 -21.40 3.64 -16.37
N LYS A 38 -21.73 3.40 -17.64
CA LYS A 38 -20.84 2.67 -18.57
C LYS A 38 -19.48 3.34 -18.71
N ALA A 39 -19.43 4.65 -18.77
CA ALA A 39 -18.18 5.41 -18.90
C ALA A 39 -17.29 5.25 -17.66
N PHE A 40 -17.86 5.36 -16.45
CA PHE A 40 -17.10 5.14 -15.21
C PHE A 40 -16.63 3.69 -15.07
N MET A 41 -17.47 2.72 -15.41
CA MET A 41 -17.08 1.29 -15.39
C MET A 41 -15.94 0.99 -16.38
N ALA A 42 -15.93 1.66 -17.54
CA ALA A 42 -14.83 1.54 -18.50
C ALA A 42 -13.52 2.13 -17.93
N LEU A 43 -13.59 3.32 -17.30
CA LEU A 43 -12.44 3.96 -16.64
C LEU A 43 -11.87 3.06 -15.51
N ALA A 44 -12.73 2.50 -14.68
CA ALA A 44 -12.31 1.62 -13.59
C ALA A 44 -11.62 0.34 -14.13
N ALA A 45 -12.18 -0.26 -15.18
CA ALA A 45 -11.61 -1.43 -15.82
C ALA A 45 -10.26 -1.12 -16.51
N GLU A 46 -10.11 0.06 -17.11
CA GLU A 46 -8.86 0.54 -17.68
C GLU A 46 -7.79 0.73 -16.59
N SER A 47 -8.14 1.42 -15.51
CA SER A 47 -7.25 1.62 -14.36
C SER A 47 -6.77 0.31 -13.74
N GLU A 48 -7.64 -0.70 -13.65
CA GLU A 48 -7.25 -2.04 -13.17
C GLU A 48 -6.27 -2.71 -14.15
N ARG A 49 -6.54 -2.65 -15.47
CA ARG A 49 -5.63 -3.21 -16.48
C ARG A 49 -4.26 -2.55 -16.44
N ASP A 50 -4.22 -1.23 -16.38
CA ASP A 50 -2.97 -0.47 -16.35
C ASP A 50 -2.11 -0.84 -15.14
N LEU A 51 -2.71 -0.94 -13.94
CA LEU A 51 -2.01 -1.39 -12.75
C LEU A 51 -1.53 -2.83 -12.88
N ARG A 52 -2.36 -3.70 -13.44
CA ARG A 52 -2.03 -5.10 -13.66
C ARG A 52 -0.84 -5.26 -14.60
N ASP A 53 -0.81 -4.48 -15.67
CA ASP A 53 0.25 -4.51 -16.66
C ASP A 53 1.55 -3.89 -16.11
N LEU A 54 1.46 -2.72 -15.46
CA LEU A 54 2.62 -2.01 -14.90
C LEU A 54 3.33 -2.79 -13.79
N LEU A 55 2.57 -3.51 -12.96
CA LEU A 55 3.10 -4.30 -11.85
C LEU A 55 3.24 -5.79 -12.18
N ALA A 56 2.94 -6.20 -13.43
CA ALA A 56 2.90 -7.60 -13.84
C ALA A 56 2.11 -8.49 -12.87
N VAL A 57 0.92 -8.01 -12.40
CA VAL A 57 0.12 -8.67 -11.36
C VAL A 57 -0.40 -10.01 -11.88
N PRO A 58 -0.09 -11.15 -11.21
CA PRO A 58 -0.57 -12.46 -11.64
C PRO A 58 -2.09 -12.56 -11.61
N SER A 59 -2.68 -13.41 -12.45
CA SER A 59 -4.13 -13.54 -12.61
C SER A 59 -4.87 -14.05 -11.36
N ASN A 60 -4.17 -14.71 -10.45
CA ASN A 60 -4.71 -15.16 -9.17
C ASN A 60 -4.80 -14.05 -8.11
N TYR A 61 -4.28 -12.84 -8.38
CA TYR A 61 -4.43 -11.68 -7.50
C TYR A 61 -5.62 -10.82 -7.92
N ARG A 62 -6.26 -10.23 -6.93
CA ARG A 62 -7.29 -9.19 -7.10
C ARG A 62 -6.68 -7.82 -6.90
N ILE A 63 -7.07 -6.86 -7.74
CA ILE A 63 -6.80 -5.44 -7.53
C ILE A 63 -8.09 -4.82 -7.00
N LEU A 64 -7.97 -4.08 -5.90
CA LEU A 64 -9.10 -3.42 -5.26
C LEU A 64 -8.81 -1.93 -5.14
N PHE A 65 -9.77 -1.11 -5.53
CA PHE A 65 -9.75 0.34 -5.30
C PHE A 65 -10.66 0.65 -4.11
N LEU A 66 -10.04 1.04 -3.00
CA LEU A 66 -10.75 1.28 -1.74
C LEU A 66 -10.65 2.75 -1.36
N GLN A 67 -11.73 3.29 -0.79
CA GLN A 67 -11.74 4.66 -0.28
C GLN A 67 -10.83 4.81 0.94
N GLY A 68 -10.36 6.04 1.20
CA GLY A 68 -9.63 6.40 2.41
C GLY A 68 -8.14 6.52 2.19
N GLY A 69 -7.36 6.20 3.20
CA GLY A 69 -5.90 6.25 3.20
C GLY A 69 -5.29 5.02 3.84
N ALA A 70 -3.99 4.80 3.63
CA ALA A 70 -3.25 3.63 4.14
C ALA A 70 -3.39 3.44 5.66
N THR A 71 -3.56 4.51 6.43
CA THR A 71 -3.76 4.42 7.89
C THR A 71 -4.96 3.58 8.28
N GLN A 72 -6.05 3.63 7.51
CA GLN A 72 -7.23 2.81 7.77
C GLN A 72 -6.92 1.32 7.56
N HIS A 73 -6.02 1.00 6.64
CA HIS A 73 -5.63 -0.36 6.35
C HIS A 73 -4.78 -1.00 7.45
N PHE A 74 -4.12 -0.21 8.30
CA PHE A 74 -3.43 -0.72 9.48
C PHE A 74 -4.38 -1.46 10.45
N ALA A 75 -5.65 -1.09 10.49
CA ALA A 75 -6.68 -1.79 11.25
C ALA A 75 -7.43 -2.83 10.40
N GLN A 76 -7.77 -2.50 9.16
CA GLN A 76 -8.57 -3.39 8.29
C GLN A 76 -7.85 -4.69 7.95
N ILE A 77 -6.53 -4.65 7.72
CA ILE A 77 -5.74 -5.84 7.40
C ILE A 77 -5.79 -6.87 8.53
N PRO A 78 -5.44 -6.54 9.79
CA PRO A 78 -5.57 -7.51 10.88
C PRO A 78 -7.00 -7.96 11.15
N MET A 79 -8.00 -7.11 10.98
CA MET A 79 -9.41 -7.51 11.09
C MET A 79 -9.78 -8.62 10.09
N ASN A 80 -9.25 -8.55 8.87
CA ASN A 80 -9.58 -9.50 7.81
C ASN A 80 -8.68 -10.73 7.80
N LEU A 81 -7.36 -10.54 7.99
CA LEU A 81 -6.38 -11.60 7.83
C LEU A 81 -6.03 -12.31 9.14
N ALA A 82 -5.86 -11.59 10.25
CA ALA A 82 -5.46 -12.19 11.51
C ALA A 82 -6.64 -12.78 12.27
N ARG A 83 -7.82 -12.15 12.23
CA ARG A 83 -9.03 -12.63 12.90
C ARG A 83 -8.80 -13.03 14.37
N GLY A 84 -8.01 -12.21 15.11
CA GLY A 84 -7.63 -12.47 16.50
C GLY A 84 -6.39 -13.36 16.69
N ALA A 85 -5.83 -13.95 15.64
CA ALA A 85 -4.54 -14.65 15.70
C ALA A 85 -3.36 -13.66 15.83
N SER A 86 -2.13 -14.18 15.91
CA SER A 86 -0.92 -13.34 15.90
C SER A 86 -0.58 -12.85 14.50
N ALA A 87 0.05 -11.68 14.43
CA ALA A 87 0.67 -11.15 13.22
C ALA A 87 2.02 -10.51 13.58
N ASP A 88 3.03 -10.72 12.76
CA ASP A 88 4.38 -10.23 12.96
C ASP A 88 4.60 -8.92 12.20
N TYR A 89 5.31 -8.00 12.82
CA TYR A 89 5.63 -6.70 12.27
C TYR A 89 7.12 -6.44 12.33
N VAL A 90 7.70 -6.06 11.19
CA VAL A 90 9.07 -5.56 11.12
C VAL A 90 9.00 -4.05 11.11
N VAL A 91 9.51 -3.43 12.16
CA VAL A 91 9.37 -1.99 12.41
C VAL A 91 10.69 -1.29 12.10
N SER A 92 10.73 -0.61 10.97
CA SER A 92 11.91 0.14 10.50
C SER A 92 11.71 1.66 10.50
N GLY A 93 10.58 2.14 11.05
CA GLY A 93 10.28 3.56 11.14
C GLY A 93 8.89 3.86 11.67
N SER A 94 8.50 5.12 11.52
CA SER A 94 7.27 5.67 12.10
C SER A 94 5.98 5.03 11.56
N TRP A 95 5.97 4.63 10.29
CA TRP A 95 4.80 4.01 9.69
C TRP A 95 4.61 2.58 10.17
N GLY A 96 5.72 1.83 10.29
CA GLY A 96 5.70 0.50 10.91
C GLY A 96 5.24 0.56 12.36
N GLN A 97 5.72 1.52 13.16
CA GLN A 97 5.23 1.72 14.54
C GLN A 97 3.73 1.99 14.59
N LYS A 98 3.23 2.86 13.70
CA LYS A 98 1.82 3.17 13.62
C LYS A 98 0.99 1.94 13.21
N ALA A 99 1.48 1.15 12.26
CA ALA A 99 0.81 -0.07 11.84
C ALA A 99 0.65 -1.07 12.99
N VAL A 100 1.71 -1.32 13.77
CA VAL A 100 1.65 -2.18 14.98
C VAL A 100 0.64 -1.65 15.99
N LYS A 101 0.66 -0.33 16.26
CA LYS A 101 -0.22 0.29 17.23
C LYS A 101 -1.69 0.10 16.87
N GLU A 102 -2.06 0.33 15.63
CA GLU A 102 -3.44 0.15 15.16
C GLU A 102 -3.83 -1.33 15.15
N ALA A 103 -2.92 -2.21 14.73
CA ALA A 103 -3.17 -3.64 14.70
C ALA A 103 -3.36 -4.27 16.10
N ALA A 104 -2.72 -3.72 17.13
CA ALA A 104 -2.80 -4.24 18.49
C ALA A 104 -4.23 -4.22 19.08
N ALA A 105 -5.12 -3.37 18.54
CA ALA A 105 -6.53 -3.36 18.90
C ALA A 105 -7.34 -4.49 18.23
N MET A 106 -6.79 -5.13 17.17
CA MET A 106 -7.50 -6.10 16.32
C MET A 106 -6.95 -7.52 16.42
N CYS A 107 -5.67 -7.67 16.78
CA CYS A 107 -5.01 -8.97 16.84
C CYS A 107 -3.87 -8.96 17.87
N LYS A 108 -3.18 -10.11 18.02
CA LYS A 108 -1.92 -10.20 18.75
C LYS A 108 -0.77 -9.67 17.89
N ALA A 109 -0.65 -8.34 17.75
CA ALA A 109 0.42 -7.72 17.00
C ALA A 109 1.76 -7.92 17.75
N ARG A 110 2.74 -8.55 17.08
CA ARG A 110 4.08 -8.83 17.60
C ARG A 110 5.11 -8.01 16.84
N VAL A 111 6.01 -7.36 17.53
CA VAL A 111 7.19 -6.76 16.90
C VAL A 111 8.24 -7.86 16.73
N ALA A 112 8.34 -8.42 15.53
CA ALA A 112 9.29 -9.48 15.21
C ALA A 112 10.71 -8.95 15.02
N ALA A 113 10.86 -7.70 14.62
CA ALA A 113 12.13 -6.99 14.58
C ALA A 113 11.89 -5.48 14.62
N SER A 114 12.83 -4.72 15.18
CA SER A 114 12.78 -3.26 15.21
C SER A 114 14.17 -2.67 15.17
N SER A 115 14.32 -1.54 14.49
CA SER A 115 15.51 -0.69 14.54
C SER A 115 15.32 0.56 15.42
N GLU A 116 14.34 0.56 16.31
CA GLU A 116 14.05 1.68 17.21
C GLU A 116 15.24 2.05 18.11
N ALA A 117 15.98 1.06 18.60
CA ALA A 117 17.17 1.27 19.39
C ALA A 117 18.28 2.05 18.65
N ASP A 118 18.28 1.98 17.32
CA ASP A 118 19.17 2.74 16.43
C ASP A 118 18.51 4.04 15.89
N GLY A 119 17.39 4.46 16.47
CA GLY A 119 16.66 5.65 16.02
C GLY A 119 16.07 5.52 14.61
N PHE A 120 15.84 4.31 14.12
CA PHE A 120 15.36 4.04 12.76
C PHE A 120 16.27 4.57 11.65
N LEU A 121 17.58 4.51 11.86
CA LEU A 121 18.56 4.95 10.85
C LEU A 121 18.89 3.89 9.81
N ARG A 122 18.42 2.65 10.03
CA ARG A 122 18.65 1.49 9.16
C ARG A 122 17.54 0.46 9.32
N LEU A 123 17.50 -0.52 8.42
CA LEU A 123 16.68 -1.71 8.60
C LEU A 123 17.20 -2.58 9.76
N PRO A 124 16.33 -3.26 10.52
CA PRO A 124 16.76 -4.30 11.42
C PRO A 124 17.42 -5.44 10.62
N ALA A 125 18.57 -5.92 11.09
CA ALA A 125 19.31 -6.99 10.42
C ALA A 125 18.43 -8.25 10.31
N ARG A 126 18.46 -8.93 9.17
CA ARG A 126 17.57 -10.08 8.87
C ARG A 126 17.70 -11.19 9.91
N GLU A 127 18.91 -11.42 10.38
CA GLU A 127 19.26 -12.47 11.35
C GLU A 127 18.62 -12.22 12.73
N THR A 128 18.19 -10.99 12.98
CA THR A 128 17.53 -10.60 14.24
C THR A 128 16.02 -10.76 14.22
N TRP A 129 15.43 -11.08 13.06
CA TRP A 129 14.00 -11.21 12.95
C TRP A 129 13.50 -12.48 13.64
N GLN A 130 12.58 -12.31 14.58
CA GLN A 130 11.96 -13.39 15.34
C GLN A 130 10.56 -13.69 14.80
N LEU A 131 10.51 -14.22 13.58
CA LEU A 131 9.26 -14.56 12.92
C LEU A 131 8.61 -15.78 13.58
N ASP A 132 7.28 -15.74 13.71
CA ASP A 132 6.46 -16.84 14.16
C ASP A 132 5.88 -17.58 12.95
N ALA A 133 6.25 -18.83 12.76
CA ALA A 133 5.71 -19.65 11.65
C ALA A 133 4.18 -19.86 11.73
N ALA A 134 3.55 -19.56 12.88
CA ALA A 134 2.12 -19.62 13.07
C ALA A 134 1.43 -18.24 12.94
N ALA A 135 2.18 -17.18 12.65
CA ALA A 135 1.61 -15.87 12.43
C ALA A 135 0.71 -15.86 11.18
N ALA A 136 -0.37 -15.11 11.22
CA ALA A 136 -1.27 -14.96 10.08
C ALA A 136 -0.59 -14.26 8.89
N TYR A 137 0.33 -13.35 9.18
CA TYR A 137 1.15 -12.66 8.18
C TYR A 137 2.37 -11.97 8.84
N VAL A 138 3.33 -11.59 8.00
CA VAL A 138 4.42 -10.68 8.35
C VAL A 138 4.17 -9.35 7.66
N HIS A 139 4.13 -8.26 8.41
CA HIS A 139 3.96 -6.91 7.88
C HIS A 139 5.29 -6.17 7.78
N VAL A 140 5.53 -5.52 6.65
CA VAL A 140 6.68 -4.64 6.42
C VAL A 140 6.22 -3.30 5.84
N THR A 141 7.00 -2.25 6.07
CA THR A 141 6.91 -0.97 5.37
C THR A 141 8.20 -0.81 4.56
N PRO A 142 8.22 -1.22 3.27
CA PRO A 142 9.45 -1.25 2.49
C PRO A 142 10.12 0.11 2.32
N ASN A 143 9.38 1.22 2.42
CA ASN A 143 9.94 2.56 2.38
C ASN A 143 9.35 3.45 3.46
N GLU A 144 10.13 3.69 4.50
CA GLU A 144 9.81 4.60 5.60
C GLU A 144 10.15 6.04 5.21
N THR A 145 9.18 6.73 4.61
CA THR A 145 9.36 8.04 3.98
C THR A 145 9.87 9.13 4.93
N ILE A 146 9.56 9.05 6.23
CA ILE A 146 9.97 10.06 7.22
C ILE A 146 11.44 9.88 7.58
N GLY A 147 11.85 8.66 7.88
CA GLY A 147 13.22 8.31 8.25
C GLY A 147 14.15 8.15 7.05
N GLY A 148 13.60 7.96 5.85
CA GLY A 148 14.39 7.73 4.64
C GLY A 148 15.03 6.34 4.56
N VAL A 149 14.48 5.37 5.28
CA VAL A 149 14.94 3.98 5.26
C VAL A 149 14.13 3.19 4.25
N GLU A 150 14.79 2.60 3.28
CA GLU A 150 14.18 1.80 2.23
C GLU A 150 14.75 0.38 2.20
N MET A 151 13.89 -0.57 1.90
CA MET A 151 14.20 -2.00 1.77
C MET A 151 14.44 -2.31 0.28
N ASP A 152 15.65 -2.74 -0.05
CA ASP A 152 16.04 -2.98 -1.44
C ASP A 152 15.56 -4.32 -1.99
N ASP A 153 15.32 -5.29 -1.11
CA ASP A 153 14.92 -6.65 -1.44
C ASP A 153 13.59 -7.04 -0.77
N THR A 154 12.93 -8.05 -1.33
CA THR A 154 11.76 -8.66 -0.70
C THR A 154 12.21 -9.70 0.32
N PRO A 155 11.81 -9.59 1.60
CA PRO A 155 12.18 -10.59 2.60
C PRO A 155 11.56 -11.96 2.31
N ASP A 156 12.28 -12.99 2.69
CA ASP A 156 11.73 -14.34 2.78
C ASP A 156 11.07 -14.53 4.15
N THR A 157 9.79 -14.86 4.15
CA THR A 157 8.97 -15.12 5.34
C THR A 157 8.52 -16.57 5.42
N GLY A 158 9.12 -17.45 4.61
CA GLY A 158 8.76 -18.86 4.53
C GLY A 158 7.32 -19.04 4.03
N ALA A 159 6.52 -19.82 4.76
CA ALA A 159 5.12 -20.06 4.43
C ALA A 159 4.16 -18.97 4.92
N VAL A 160 4.63 -18.02 5.73
CA VAL A 160 3.80 -16.95 6.28
C VAL A 160 3.63 -15.84 5.24
N PRO A 161 2.39 -15.45 4.90
CA PRO A 161 2.16 -14.40 3.90
C PRO A 161 2.82 -13.07 4.25
N LEU A 162 3.52 -12.46 3.29
CA LEU A 162 4.11 -11.13 3.43
C LEU A 162 3.08 -10.06 3.07
N VAL A 163 2.88 -9.10 3.94
CA VAL A 163 2.02 -7.92 3.76
C VAL A 163 2.89 -6.67 3.71
N ALA A 164 2.73 -5.84 2.70
CA ALA A 164 3.57 -4.66 2.50
C ALA A 164 2.77 -3.37 2.34
N ASP A 165 3.12 -2.34 3.15
CA ASP A 165 2.74 -0.95 2.90
C ASP A 165 3.70 -0.34 1.89
N MET A 166 3.26 -0.26 0.64
CA MET A 166 4.04 0.34 -0.45
C MET A 166 3.54 1.74 -0.83
N SER A 167 2.85 2.44 0.05
CA SER A 167 2.27 3.76 -0.25
C SER A 167 3.25 4.75 -0.85
N SER A 168 4.53 4.67 -0.51
CA SER A 168 5.54 5.64 -0.96
C SER A 168 6.42 5.18 -2.11
N ASN A 169 6.52 3.88 -2.37
CA ASN A 169 7.44 3.35 -3.38
C ASN A 169 6.82 2.37 -4.39
N ILE A 170 5.51 2.12 -4.33
CA ILE A 170 4.82 1.38 -5.39
C ILE A 170 5.03 2.06 -6.74
N LEU A 171 5.22 1.31 -7.82
CA LEU A 171 5.50 1.82 -9.17
C LEU A 171 6.81 2.61 -9.32
N SER A 172 7.68 2.66 -8.31
CA SER A 172 8.99 3.30 -8.42
C SER A 172 10.05 2.39 -9.06
N ARG A 173 9.82 1.09 -9.00
CA ARG A 173 10.68 0.04 -9.54
C ARG A 173 9.86 -1.23 -9.83
N PRO A 174 10.39 -2.19 -10.62
CA PRO A 174 9.75 -3.49 -10.81
C PRO A 174 9.49 -4.20 -9.47
N LEU A 175 8.35 -4.86 -9.37
CA LEU A 175 7.91 -5.59 -8.19
C LEU A 175 7.50 -7.00 -8.59
N ASP A 176 8.05 -8.01 -7.92
CA ASP A 176 7.54 -9.37 -8.02
C ASP A 176 6.37 -9.56 -7.05
N VAL A 177 5.15 -9.25 -7.53
CA VAL A 177 3.92 -9.33 -6.74
C VAL A 177 3.68 -10.74 -6.20
N ALA A 178 4.14 -11.80 -6.89
CA ALA A 178 3.94 -13.17 -6.46
C ALA A 178 4.60 -13.52 -5.12
N ARG A 179 5.56 -12.72 -4.67
CA ARG A 179 6.23 -12.88 -3.36
C ARG A 179 5.44 -12.30 -2.18
N TYR A 180 4.30 -11.65 -2.43
CA TYR A 180 3.49 -11.01 -1.40
C TYR A 180 2.12 -11.69 -1.28
N GLY A 181 1.64 -11.85 -0.06
CA GLY A 181 0.25 -12.21 0.20
C GLY A 181 -0.69 -11.04 0.00
N LEU A 182 -0.21 -9.82 0.29
CA LEU A 182 -0.94 -8.57 0.10
C LEU A 182 0.03 -7.39 -0.05
N VAL A 183 -0.21 -6.56 -1.04
CA VAL A 183 0.42 -5.23 -1.18
C VAL A 183 -0.69 -4.20 -1.07
N TYR A 184 -0.47 -3.11 -0.34
CA TYR A 184 -1.38 -1.98 -0.33
C TYR A 184 -0.62 -0.66 -0.41
N ALA A 185 -1.29 0.34 -0.97
CA ALA A 185 -0.69 1.65 -1.17
C ALA A 185 -1.73 2.77 -1.13
N GLY A 186 -1.57 3.71 -0.23
CA GLY A 186 -2.27 4.99 -0.30
C GLY A 186 -1.79 5.79 -1.51
N ALA A 187 -2.72 6.22 -2.37
CA ALA A 187 -2.38 6.79 -3.67
C ALA A 187 -1.63 8.13 -3.62
N GLN A 188 -1.80 8.90 -2.55
CA GLN A 188 -1.35 10.30 -2.43
C GLN A 188 0.15 10.55 -2.56
N LYS A 189 0.97 9.52 -2.63
CA LYS A 189 2.43 9.66 -2.79
C LYS A 189 2.84 9.40 -4.24
N ASN A 190 3.00 8.14 -4.64
CA ASN A 190 3.57 7.81 -5.94
C ASN A 190 2.54 7.44 -7.01
N ILE A 191 1.32 7.05 -6.65
CA ILE A 191 0.28 6.71 -7.63
C ILE A 191 -0.41 7.97 -8.16
N GLY A 192 -0.92 8.85 -7.27
CA GLY A 192 -1.71 10.00 -7.71
C GLY A 192 -2.33 10.82 -6.58
N ALA A 193 -3.61 11.12 -6.69
CA ALA A 193 -4.34 11.93 -5.72
C ALA A 193 -4.69 11.16 -4.44
N SER A 194 -4.94 11.90 -3.35
CA SER A 194 -5.40 11.33 -2.08
C SER A 194 -6.86 10.86 -2.16
N GLY A 195 -7.25 10.01 -1.20
CA GLY A 195 -8.62 9.52 -1.06
C GLY A 195 -8.84 8.09 -1.54
N LEU A 196 -7.81 7.48 -2.12
CA LEU A 196 -7.83 6.13 -2.65
C LEU A 196 -6.69 5.29 -2.06
N VAL A 197 -6.95 4.00 -1.86
CA VAL A 197 -5.96 2.96 -1.58
C VAL A 197 -6.16 1.83 -2.58
N VAL A 198 -5.06 1.33 -3.10
CA VAL A 198 -5.01 0.15 -3.96
C VAL A 198 -4.47 -1.00 -3.17
#